data_2b48816c3a508d8357a08fc6c3e21739
#
_entry.id   2b48816c3a508d8357a08fc6c3e21739
#
_cell.length_a   1.000
_cell.length_b   1.000
_cell.length_c   1.000
_cell.angle_alpha   90.00
_cell.angle_beta   90.00
_cell.angle_gamma   90.00
#
_symmetry.space_group_name_H-M   'P 1'
#
loop_
_entity.id
_entity.type
_entity.pdbx_description
1 polymer ?
#
loop_
_entity_poly.entity_id
_entity_poly.type
_entity_poly.pdbx_seq_one_letter_code
_entity_poly.pdbx_strand_id
1 'polypeptide(L)'
;MKIINELQLAKELIRFPTVTPIDAGIMKFLEKKLKKLGFKTKILEFKEKGNAPVKNLYARLGKKSPNFCYAGHLDVVPAGNLRDWTVNPFKPSIKNGHLIGRGANDMKSSIAAFVSATSVFVEKNRGFNGSISLLITGDEEGVAINGTKKVVDYLKKKREKIDFCLVGEPTNPNKLGEMIKIGRRGSMNGRLTITGVQGHVAYPHRANNPSTALVRILTELKDLRFDKGTKDFQPTNLEITKININNTADNVIPGLAYASFNIRFNNMHTSNSIKKKINKILKKVCNKTKSKYKIDYSVSGEAFLTKPNSTTFMIQNIINKAVSYTHLTLPTTTSV
;
A
#
# COMPACT_ATOMS: atom_id res chain seq x y z
N MET A 1 -30.72 -18.48 -2.61
CA MET A 1 -29.24 -18.60 -2.61
C MET A 1 -28.79 -18.71 -1.15
N LYS A 2 -27.80 -19.53 -0.79
CA LYS A 2 -27.40 -19.64 0.62
C LYS A 2 -26.58 -18.40 1.03
N ILE A 3 -27.03 -17.66 2.03
CA ILE A 3 -26.30 -16.52 2.61
C ILE A 3 -24.95 -17.01 3.14
N ILE A 4 -23.89 -16.26 2.85
CA ILE A 4 -22.54 -16.58 3.28
C ILE A 4 -22.33 -15.97 4.66
N ASN A 5 -21.90 -16.79 5.62
CA ASN A 5 -21.51 -16.31 6.95
C ASN A 5 -20.10 -15.69 6.88
N GLU A 6 -19.97 -14.44 7.30
CA GLU A 6 -18.73 -13.66 7.23
C GLU A 6 -17.61 -14.23 8.08
N LEU A 7 -17.92 -14.64 9.31
CA LEU A 7 -16.93 -15.21 10.23
C LEU A 7 -16.37 -16.53 9.71
N GLN A 8 -17.26 -17.39 9.18
CA GLN A 8 -16.84 -18.66 8.61
C GLN A 8 -15.97 -18.43 7.36
N LEU A 9 -16.35 -17.50 6.48
CA LEU A 9 -15.56 -17.17 5.31
C LEU A 9 -14.21 -16.55 5.69
N ALA A 10 -14.17 -15.64 6.68
CA ALA A 10 -12.92 -15.08 7.19
C ALA A 10 -11.97 -16.19 7.69
N LYS A 11 -12.47 -17.11 8.50
CA LYS A 11 -11.69 -18.27 8.95
C LYS A 11 -11.19 -19.13 7.79
N GLU A 12 -12.01 -19.35 6.77
CA GLU A 12 -11.62 -20.10 5.57
C GLU A 12 -10.49 -19.38 4.82
N LEU A 13 -10.59 -18.05 4.62
CA LEU A 13 -9.57 -17.25 3.93
C LEU A 13 -8.24 -17.20 4.71
N ILE A 14 -8.27 -17.07 6.04
CA ILE A 14 -7.06 -17.01 6.87
C ILE A 14 -6.28 -18.33 6.82
N ARG A 15 -6.94 -19.48 6.62
CA ARG A 15 -6.26 -20.78 6.50
C ARG A 15 -5.31 -20.90 5.31
N PHE A 16 -5.42 -20.03 4.32
CA PHE A 16 -4.48 -20.00 3.20
C PHE A 16 -3.23 -19.20 3.60
N PRO A 17 -2.03 -19.81 3.62
CA PRO A 17 -0.79 -19.13 3.98
C PRO A 17 -0.26 -18.32 2.77
N THR A 18 -0.97 -17.29 2.40
CA THR A 18 -0.71 -16.44 1.25
C THR A 18 0.35 -15.38 1.53
N VAL A 19 1.48 -15.78 2.10
CA VAL A 19 2.61 -14.88 2.29
C VAL A 19 3.12 -14.45 0.93
N THR A 20 3.07 -13.11 0.70
CA THR A 20 3.37 -12.53 -0.62
C THR A 20 4.71 -13.05 -1.17
N PRO A 21 4.81 -13.47 -2.44
CA PRO A 21 3.81 -13.44 -3.52
C PRO A 21 3.03 -14.76 -3.71
N ILE A 22 2.91 -15.61 -2.68
CA ILE A 22 2.35 -16.96 -2.77
C ILE A 22 0.82 -16.91 -2.78
N ASP A 23 0.17 -17.44 -3.82
CA ASP A 23 -1.29 -17.54 -3.93
C ASP A 23 -1.92 -18.64 -3.03
N ALA A 24 -1.20 -19.71 -2.78
CA ALA A 24 -1.67 -20.88 -2.03
C ALA A 24 -3.07 -21.41 -2.45
N GLY A 25 -3.60 -21.02 -3.62
CA GLY A 25 -4.92 -21.42 -4.12
C GLY A 25 -6.09 -20.54 -3.67
N ILE A 26 -5.85 -19.46 -2.92
CA ILE A 26 -6.89 -18.61 -2.36
C ILE A 26 -7.73 -17.89 -3.42
N MET A 27 -7.11 -17.45 -4.53
CA MET A 27 -7.86 -16.79 -5.62
C MET A 27 -8.89 -17.73 -6.24
N LYS A 28 -8.52 -18.98 -6.46
CA LYS A 28 -9.45 -20.01 -6.98
C LYS A 28 -10.54 -20.36 -5.98
N PHE A 29 -10.20 -20.37 -4.69
CA PHE A 29 -11.17 -20.62 -3.63
C PHE A 29 -12.23 -19.49 -3.61
N LEU A 30 -11.82 -18.22 -3.58
CA LEU A 30 -12.72 -17.07 -3.58
C LEU A 30 -13.54 -17.02 -4.88
N GLU A 31 -12.90 -17.26 -6.03
CA GLU A 31 -13.57 -17.36 -7.32
C GLU A 31 -14.76 -18.33 -7.27
N LYS A 32 -14.57 -19.53 -6.71
CA LYS A 32 -15.63 -20.55 -6.58
C LYS A 32 -16.80 -20.06 -5.73
N LYS A 33 -16.52 -19.32 -4.64
CA LYS A 33 -17.57 -18.71 -3.80
C LYS A 33 -18.36 -17.65 -4.57
N LEU A 34 -17.66 -16.76 -5.29
CA LEU A 34 -18.28 -15.69 -6.07
C LEU A 34 -19.11 -16.21 -7.27
N LYS A 35 -18.63 -17.24 -7.95
CA LYS A 35 -19.42 -17.91 -9.01
C LYS A 35 -20.77 -18.44 -8.49
N LYS A 36 -20.81 -18.99 -7.27
CA LYS A 36 -22.07 -19.44 -6.65
C LYS A 36 -23.04 -18.29 -6.36
N LEU A 37 -22.53 -17.06 -6.21
CA LEU A 37 -23.34 -15.84 -6.09
C LEU A 37 -23.73 -15.22 -7.44
N GLY A 38 -23.37 -15.85 -8.56
CA GLY A 38 -23.70 -15.39 -9.90
C GLY A 38 -22.67 -14.43 -10.52
N PHE A 39 -21.52 -14.20 -9.90
CA PHE A 39 -20.49 -13.36 -10.47
C PHE A 39 -19.84 -14.02 -11.70
N LYS A 40 -19.59 -13.20 -12.72
CA LYS A 40 -18.62 -13.50 -13.76
C LYS A 40 -17.25 -13.17 -13.24
N THR A 41 -16.34 -14.13 -13.28
CA THR A 41 -15.02 -14.04 -12.64
C THR A 41 -13.90 -14.23 -13.64
N LYS A 42 -12.76 -13.63 -13.38
CA LYS A 42 -11.52 -13.83 -14.13
C LYS A 42 -10.32 -13.75 -13.20
N ILE A 43 -9.55 -14.84 -13.14
CA ILE A 43 -8.22 -14.82 -12.53
C ILE A 43 -7.24 -14.28 -13.57
N LEU A 44 -6.47 -13.28 -13.17
CA LEU A 44 -5.47 -12.59 -13.97
C LEU A 44 -4.10 -12.82 -13.33
N GLU A 45 -3.19 -13.43 -14.07
CA GLU A 45 -1.82 -13.62 -13.62
C GLU A 45 -0.89 -12.67 -14.38
N PHE A 46 -0.07 -11.92 -13.63
CA PHE A 46 0.92 -11.02 -14.19
C PHE A 46 2.30 -11.36 -13.67
N LYS A 47 3.30 -11.17 -14.54
CA LYS A 47 4.72 -11.37 -14.22
C LYS A 47 5.54 -10.28 -14.86
N GLU A 48 6.18 -9.45 -14.07
CA GLU A 48 7.20 -8.51 -14.52
C GLU A 48 8.57 -9.16 -14.45
N LYS A 49 9.49 -8.79 -15.37
CA LYS A 49 10.85 -9.32 -15.39
C LYS A 49 11.53 -9.10 -14.03
N GLY A 50 12.14 -10.15 -13.49
CA GLY A 50 12.82 -10.13 -12.19
C GLY A 50 11.90 -10.28 -10.96
N ASN A 51 10.57 -10.41 -11.17
CA ASN A 51 9.62 -10.60 -10.07
C ASN A 51 8.86 -11.93 -10.23
N ALA A 52 8.35 -12.44 -9.12
CA ALA A 52 7.48 -13.61 -9.12
C ALA A 52 6.13 -13.30 -9.81
N PRO A 53 5.49 -14.32 -10.44
CA PRO A 53 4.14 -14.18 -10.96
C PRO A 53 3.15 -14.01 -9.80
N VAL A 54 2.14 -13.17 -10.01
CA VAL A 54 1.08 -12.90 -9.02
C VAL A 54 -0.28 -13.11 -9.65
N LYS A 55 -1.14 -13.83 -8.95
CA LYS A 55 -2.55 -13.99 -9.31
C LYS A 55 -3.39 -12.90 -8.66
N ASN A 56 -4.32 -12.40 -9.45
CA ASN A 56 -5.33 -11.43 -9.05
C ASN A 56 -6.70 -11.92 -9.49
N LEU A 57 -7.76 -11.48 -8.86
CA LEU A 57 -9.13 -11.85 -9.20
C LEU A 57 -9.96 -10.60 -9.48
N TYR A 58 -10.55 -10.54 -10.67
CA TYR A 58 -11.65 -9.61 -10.96
C TYR A 58 -12.96 -10.39 -11.08
N ALA A 59 -13.98 -9.92 -10.39
CA ALA A 59 -15.32 -10.52 -10.43
C ALA A 59 -16.36 -9.42 -10.58
N ARG A 60 -17.40 -9.63 -11.42
CA ARG A 60 -18.50 -8.68 -11.60
C ARG A 60 -19.84 -9.40 -11.64
N LEU A 61 -20.79 -8.87 -10.88
CA LEU A 61 -22.19 -9.22 -10.89
C LEU A 61 -23.01 -8.04 -11.46
N GLY A 62 -23.96 -8.30 -12.35
CA GLY A 62 -24.66 -7.27 -13.10
C GLY A 62 -23.88 -6.79 -14.33
N LYS A 63 -24.54 -5.99 -15.18
CA LYS A 63 -23.97 -5.48 -16.44
C LYS A 63 -24.13 -3.99 -16.60
N LYS A 64 -24.96 -3.34 -15.76
CA LYS A 64 -25.33 -1.93 -15.87
C LYS A 64 -24.47 -1.05 -14.98
N SER A 65 -24.42 0.23 -15.28
CA SER A 65 -23.95 1.29 -14.38
C SER A 65 -25.06 1.65 -13.37
N PRO A 66 -24.66 2.13 -12.18
CA PRO A 66 -23.30 2.27 -11.70
C PRO A 66 -22.65 0.92 -11.32
N ASN A 67 -21.33 0.82 -11.52
CA ASN A 67 -20.53 -0.30 -11.05
C ASN A 67 -19.83 0.09 -9.75
N PHE A 68 -20.29 -0.49 -8.64
CA PHE A 68 -19.68 -0.36 -7.33
C PHE A 68 -18.62 -1.46 -7.14
N CYS A 69 -17.37 -1.07 -7.04
CA CYS A 69 -16.23 -1.97 -6.89
C CYS A 69 -15.75 -2.00 -5.44
N TYR A 70 -15.56 -3.18 -4.90
CA TYR A 70 -14.78 -3.38 -3.70
C TYR A 70 -13.37 -3.83 -4.08
N ALA A 71 -12.35 -3.15 -3.56
CA ALA A 71 -10.95 -3.49 -3.78
C ALA A 71 -10.28 -3.91 -2.47
N GLY A 72 -9.40 -4.91 -2.58
CA GLY A 72 -8.64 -5.42 -1.45
C GLY A 72 -7.57 -6.43 -1.88
N HIS A 73 -6.87 -7.00 -0.90
CA HIS A 73 -5.83 -7.99 -1.12
C HIS A 73 -6.01 -9.24 -0.27
N LEU A 74 -5.48 -10.36 -0.75
CA LEU A 74 -5.50 -11.64 -0.06
C LEU A 74 -4.10 -12.15 0.30
N ASP A 75 -3.05 -11.50 -0.18
CA ASP A 75 -1.71 -11.72 0.30
C ASP A 75 -1.52 -11.12 1.70
N VAL A 76 -0.51 -11.58 2.40
CA VAL A 76 -0.19 -11.15 3.77
C VAL A 76 1.32 -11.07 3.94
N VAL A 77 1.78 -10.24 4.87
CA VAL A 77 3.18 -10.23 5.32
C VAL A 77 3.54 -11.54 6.03
N PRO A 78 4.84 -11.89 6.14
CA PRO A 78 5.29 -13.03 6.93
C PRO A 78 4.75 -12.99 8.36
N ALA A 79 4.50 -14.17 8.94
CA ALA A 79 3.99 -14.28 10.30
C ALA A 79 4.96 -13.74 11.37
N GLY A 80 6.24 -13.63 11.05
CA GLY A 80 7.27 -13.34 12.04
C GLY A 80 7.63 -14.56 12.88
N ASN A 81 8.08 -14.33 14.10
CA ASN A 81 8.42 -15.42 15.02
C ASN A 81 7.14 -16.11 15.52
N LEU A 82 7.00 -17.40 15.23
CA LEU A 82 5.79 -18.17 15.61
C LEU A 82 5.62 -18.29 17.13
N ARG A 83 6.67 -18.09 17.92
CA ARG A 83 6.58 -18.12 19.40
C ARG A 83 5.83 -16.92 19.98
N ASP A 84 5.74 -15.81 19.22
CA ASP A 84 5.03 -14.60 19.63
C ASP A 84 3.51 -14.70 19.40
N TRP A 85 3.06 -15.78 18.74
CA TRP A 85 1.65 -16.00 18.48
C TRP A 85 1.00 -16.86 19.56
N THR A 86 -0.18 -16.43 20.03
CA THR A 86 -1.01 -17.21 20.95
C THR A 86 -1.74 -18.37 20.28
N VAL A 87 -1.79 -18.40 18.96
CA VAL A 87 -2.37 -19.45 18.10
C VAL A 87 -1.54 -19.56 16.83
N ASN A 88 -1.67 -20.65 16.08
CA ASN A 88 -1.03 -20.72 14.76
C ASN A 88 -1.63 -19.65 13.83
N PRO A 89 -0.81 -18.78 13.20
CA PRO A 89 -1.29 -17.65 12.37
C PRO A 89 -2.19 -18.06 11.20
N PHE A 90 -2.08 -19.30 10.71
CA PHE A 90 -2.91 -19.84 9.62
C PHE A 90 -3.92 -20.92 10.08
N LYS A 91 -4.12 -21.07 11.40
CA LYS A 91 -5.20 -21.85 12.00
C LYS A 91 -6.07 -20.91 12.86
N PRO A 92 -6.93 -20.09 12.23
CA PRO A 92 -7.62 -19.02 12.92
C PRO A 92 -8.52 -19.55 14.03
N SER A 93 -8.51 -18.89 15.16
CA SER A 93 -9.35 -19.20 16.31
C SER A 93 -10.03 -17.94 16.86
N ILE A 94 -11.10 -18.14 17.63
CA ILE A 94 -11.70 -17.06 18.40
C ILE A 94 -11.21 -17.18 19.84
N LYS A 95 -10.66 -16.08 20.36
CA LYS A 95 -10.20 -16.00 21.73
C LYS A 95 -10.67 -14.65 22.32
N ASN A 96 -11.38 -14.69 23.43
CA ASN A 96 -11.95 -13.48 24.07
C ASN A 96 -12.79 -12.64 23.10
N GLY A 97 -13.59 -13.25 22.24
CA GLY A 97 -14.42 -12.57 21.25
C GLY A 97 -13.69 -12.05 20.00
N HIS A 98 -12.37 -12.23 19.91
CA HIS A 98 -11.55 -11.76 18.78
C HIS A 98 -11.14 -12.91 17.86
N LEU A 99 -11.24 -12.69 16.55
CA LEU A 99 -10.68 -13.58 15.53
C LEU A 99 -9.17 -13.34 15.41
N ILE A 100 -8.39 -14.35 15.76
CA ILE A 100 -6.92 -14.28 15.72
C ILE A 100 -6.39 -15.09 14.55
N GLY A 101 -5.52 -14.48 13.73
CA GLY A 101 -4.85 -15.12 12.61
C GLY A 101 -4.17 -14.08 11.71
N ARG A 102 -3.16 -14.48 10.92
CA ARG A 102 -2.47 -13.59 9.99
C ARG A 102 -3.42 -13.18 8.86
N GLY A 103 -3.58 -11.86 8.64
CA GLY A 103 -4.53 -11.31 7.69
C GLY A 103 -5.96 -11.18 8.23
N ALA A 104 -6.21 -11.45 9.53
CA ALA A 104 -7.53 -11.27 10.12
C ALA A 104 -7.96 -9.78 10.04
N ASN A 105 -7.12 -8.87 10.44
CA ASN A 105 -7.38 -7.43 10.39
C ASN A 105 -7.05 -6.84 9.01
N ASP A 106 -5.95 -7.25 8.43
CA ASP A 106 -5.40 -6.76 7.17
C ASP A 106 -5.24 -7.92 6.18
N MET A 107 -6.19 -8.08 5.22
CA MET A 107 -7.54 -7.53 5.23
C MET A 107 -8.59 -8.61 4.86
N LYS A 108 -8.30 -9.90 5.16
CA LYS A 108 -9.16 -11.04 4.77
C LYS A 108 -10.55 -10.98 5.38
N SER A 109 -10.69 -10.44 6.62
CA SER A 109 -12.02 -10.34 7.26
C SER A 109 -12.90 -9.29 6.58
N SER A 110 -12.35 -8.17 6.13
CA SER A 110 -13.14 -7.15 5.42
C SER A 110 -13.62 -7.65 4.05
N ILE A 111 -12.81 -8.48 3.36
CA ILE A 111 -13.24 -9.17 2.13
C ILE A 111 -14.39 -10.13 2.46
N ALA A 112 -14.27 -10.91 3.53
CA ALA A 112 -15.31 -11.85 3.95
C ALA A 112 -16.62 -11.11 4.30
N ALA A 113 -16.53 -10.00 5.01
CA ALA A 113 -17.68 -9.14 5.34
C ALA A 113 -18.36 -8.58 4.09
N PHE A 114 -17.59 -8.08 3.12
CA PHE A 114 -18.15 -7.58 1.86
C PHE A 114 -18.83 -8.67 1.05
N VAL A 115 -18.24 -9.86 0.95
CA VAL A 115 -18.83 -11.00 0.23
C VAL A 115 -20.12 -11.48 0.93
N SER A 116 -20.13 -11.52 2.26
CA SER A 116 -21.32 -11.85 3.05
C SER A 116 -22.44 -10.83 2.81
N ALA A 117 -22.13 -9.53 2.96
CA ALA A 117 -23.08 -8.44 2.69
C ALA A 117 -23.65 -8.49 1.28
N THR A 118 -22.80 -8.79 0.29
CA THR A 118 -23.21 -8.97 -1.10
C THR A 118 -24.15 -10.16 -1.26
N SER A 119 -23.93 -11.28 -0.56
CA SER A 119 -24.82 -12.44 -0.62
C SER A 119 -26.22 -12.12 -0.08
N VAL A 120 -26.30 -11.34 1.00
CA VAL A 120 -27.57 -10.85 1.58
C VAL A 120 -28.26 -9.87 0.62
N PHE A 121 -27.49 -8.94 0.04
CA PHE A 121 -28.03 -7.95 -0.89
C PHE A 121 -28.67 -8.62 -2.12
N VAL A 122 -27.95 -9.55 -2.74
CA VAL A 122 -28.40 -10.27 -3.94
C VAL A 122 -29.65 -11.11 -3.67
N GLU A 123 -29.73 -11.74 -2.50
CA GLU A 123 -30.92 -12.51 -2.10
C GLU A 123 -32.16 -11.62 -1.96
N LYS A 124 -31.99 -10.43 -1.37
CA LYS A 124 -33.10 -9.47 -1.13
C LYS A 124 -33.45 -8.61 -2.34
N ASN A 125 -32.51 -8.40 -3.28
CA ASN A 125 -32.68 -7.45 -4.39
C ASN A 125 -32.45 -8.14 -5.75
N ARG A 126 -33.25 -9.15 -6.05
CA ARG A 126 -33.16 -9.85 -7.33
C ARG A 126 -33.42 -8.88 -8.49
N GLY A 127 -32.50 -8.86 -9.45
CA GLY A 127 -32.65 -7.98 -10.64
C GLY A 127 -32.31 -6.52 -10.39
N PHE A 128 -31.50 -6.19 -9.37
CA PHE A 128 -31.04 -4.82 -9.11
C PHE A 128 -30.43 -4.14 -10.35
N ASN A 129 -30.64 -2.83 -10.46
CA ASN A 129 -30.20 -2.05 -11.59
C ASN A 129 -28.81 -1.44 -11.32
N GLY A 130 -27.77 -2.12 -11.74
CA GLY A 130 -26.38 -1.73 -11.51
C GLY A 130 -25.42 -2.90 -11.61
N SER A 131 -24.25 -2.74 -11.05
CA SER A 131 -23.25 -3.81 -10.94
C SER A 131 -22.49 -3.72 -9.63
N ILE A 132 -22.10 -4.87 -9.10
CA ILE A 132 -21.16 -5.02 -7.98
C ILE A 132 -19.93 -5.74 -8.53
N SER A 133 -18.73 -5.22 -8.25
CA SER A 133 -17.50 -5.88 -8.65
C SER A 133 -16.51 -5.99 -7.50
N LEU A 134 -15.62 -6.98 -7.59
CA LEU A 134 -14.49 -7.16 -6.69
C LEU A 134 -13.20 -7.14 -7.52
N LEU A 135 -12.22 -6.38 -7.06
CA LEU A 135 -10.85 -6.37 -7.54
C LEU A 135 -9.96 -6.80 -6.38
N ILE A 136 -9.48 -8.03 -6.43
CA ILE A 136 -8.68 -8.62 -5.35
C ILE A 136 -7.28 -8.92 -5.88
N THR A 137 -6.27 -8.36 -5.22
CA THR A 137 -4.87 -8.58 -5.58
C THR A 137 -4.18 -9.57 -4.65
N GLY A 138 -3.09 -10.15 -5.12
CA GLY A 138 -2.16 -10.98 -4.35
C GLY A 138 -0.76 -10.34 -4.24
N ASP A 139 -0.62 -9.02 -4.44
CA ASP A 139 0.65 -8.28 -4.39
C ASP A 139 0.41 -6.84 -3.88
N GLU A 140 -0.22 -6.70 -2.72
CA GLU A 140 -0.29 -5.43 -2.00
C GLU A 140 0.83 -5.33 -0.97
N GLU A 141 1.05 -6.37 -0.22
CA GLU A 141 2.02 -6.49 0.87
C GLU A 141 3.46 -6.75 0.39
N GLY A 142 3.65 -6.94 -0.91
CA GLY A 142 4.93 -7.19 -1.53
C GLY A 142 5.49 -5.99 -2.28
N VAL A 143 6.02 -6.24 -3.48
CA VAL A 143 6.59 -5.19 -4.33
C VAL A 143 5.53 -4.35 -5.05
N ALA A 144 4.27 -4.77 -5.03
CA ALA A 144 3.09 -4.11 -5.61
C ALA A 144 3.20 -3.79 -7.13
N ILE A 145 3.97 -4.59 -7.86
CA ILE A 145 4.21 -4.40 -9.31
C ILE A 145 3.20 -5.20 -10.15
N ASN A 146 2.91 -6.44 -9.73
CA ASN A 146 2.06 -7.38 -10.48
C ASN A 146 0.61 -7.43 -9.95
N GLY A 147 0.24 -6.49 -9.08
CA GLY A 147 -1.05 -6.41 -8.40
C GLY A 147 -2.07 -5.47 -9.06
N THR A 148 -2.73 -4.68 -8.23
CA THR A 148 -3.86 -3.78 -8.57
C THR A 148 -3.63 -2.93 -9.81
N LYS A 149 -2.43 -2.35 -9.99
CA LYS A 149 -2.12 -1.51 -11.15
C LYS A 149 -2.29 -2.27 -12.47
N LYS A 150 -1.75 -3.49 -12.55
CA LYS A 150 -1.86 -4.33 -13.77
C LYS A 150 -3.31 -4.75 -14.04
N VAL A 151 -4.09 -5.01 -12.97
CA VAL A 151 -5.53 -5.31 -13.11
C VAL A 151 -6.28 -4.08 -13.65
N VAL A 152 -6.04 -2.90 -13.11
CA VAL A 152 -6.67 -1.65 -13.58
C VAL A 152 -6.30 -1.36 -15.05
N ASP A 153 -5.04 -1.54 -15.44
CA ASP A 153 -4.60 -1.36 -16.82
C ASP A 153 -5.28 -2.39 -17.76
N TYR A 154 -5.46 -3.62 -17.31
CA TYR A 154 -6.23 -4.64 -18.05
C TYR A 154 -7.69 -4.23 -18.20
N LEU A 155 -8.35 -3.78 -17.13
CA LEU A 155 -9.76 -3.36 -17.16
C LEU A 155 -9.97 -2.15 -18.08
N LYS A 156 -9.07 -1.16 -18.06
CA LYS A 156 -9.08 -0.03 -19.00
C LYS A 156 -9.02 -0.48 -20.46
N LYS A 157 -8.13 -1.43 -20.79
CA LYS A 157 -8.03 -2.00 -22.14
C LYS A 157 -9.32 -2.73 -22.55
N LYS A 158 -10.05 -3.30 -21.58
CA LYS A 158 -11.35 -3.95 -21.80
C LYS A 158 -12.53 -2.98 -21.77
N ARG A 159 -12.29 -1.65 -21.61
CA ARG A 159 -13.30 -0.62 -21.47
C ARG A 159 -14.27 -0.89 -20.30
N GLU A 160 -13.76 -1.59 -19.26
CA GLU A 160 -14.50 -1.86 -18.05
C GLU A 160 -14.53 -0.62 -17.18
N LYS A 161 -15.73 -0.11 -16.87
CA LYS A 161 -15.91 1.10 -16.08
C LYS A 161 -16.20 0.74 -14.63
N ILE A 162 -15.49 1.38 -13.72
CA ILE A 162 -15.76 1.39 -12.28
C ILE A 162 -16.22 2.80 -11.94
N ASP A 163 -17.45 2.95 -11.43
CA ASP A 163 -18.03 4.26 -11.09
C ASP A 163 -17.64 4.66 -9.65
N PHE A 164 -17.61 3.70 -8.73
CA PHE A 164 -17.21 3.88 -7.33
C PHE A 164 -16.32 2.75 -6.90
N CYS A 165 -15.31 3.06 -6.08
CA CYS A 165 -14.42 2.06 -5.49
C CYS A 165 -14.32 2.25 -3.98
N LEU A 166 -14.65 1.21 -3.23
CA LEU A 166 -14.40 1.10 -1.79
C LEU A 166 -13.23 0.17 -1.56
N VAL A 167 -12.20 0.67 -0.87
CA VAL A 167 -11.05 -0.13 -0.44
C VAL A 167 -11.25 -0.54 1.01
N GLY A 168 -11.21 -1.83 1.29
CA GLY A 168 -11.56 -2.38 2.62
C GLY A 168 -10.43 -2.44 3.62
N GLU A 169 -9.42 -1.59 3.49
CA GLU A 169 -8.25 -1.51 4.37
C GLU A 169 -8.60 -1.02 5.77
N PRO A 170 -7.90 -1.49 6.83
CA PRO A 170 -8.05 -0.96 8.17
C PRO A 170 -7.56 0.48 8.24
N THR A 171 -8.42 1.41 8.65
CA THR A 171 -8.12 2.85 8.62
C THR A 171 -8.28 3.56 9.96
N ASN A 172 -8.92 2.90 10.92
CA ASN A 172 -9.30 3.54 12.19
C ASN A 172 -8.20 3.36 13.24
N PRO A 173 -7.53 4.43 13.70
CA PRO A 173 -6.42 4.29 14.65
C PRO A 173 -6.89 4.00 16.09
N ASN A 174 -8.00 4.58 16.55
CA ASN A 174 -8.43 4.47 17.95
C ASN A 174 -9.82 3.89 18.11
N LYS A 175 -10.81 4.37 17.34
CA LYS A 175 -12.20 3.95 17.45
C LYS A 175 -12.74 3.50 16.10
N LEU A 176 -13.51 2.41 16.11
CA LEU A 176 -14.16 1.92 14.91
C LEU A 176 -15.07 3.02 14.31
N GLY A 177 -14.94 3.26 13.01
CA GLY A 177 -15.75 4.23 12.26
C GLY A 177 -15.34 5.70 12.43
N GLU A 178 -14.26 6.02 13.15
CA GLU A 178 -13.83 7.41 13.34
C GLU A 178 -13.24 8.05 12.07
N MET A 179 -12.76 7.25 11.12
CA MET A 179 -12.09 7.77 9.94
C MET A 179 -12.37 6.94 8.68
N ILE A 180 -12.66 7.62 7.59
CA ILE A 180 -12.55 7.11 6.24
C ILE A 180 -11.45 7.88 5.49
N LYS A 181 -10.60 7.18 4.77
CA LYS A 181 -9.55 7.82 3.96
C LYS A 181 -10.07 8.12 2.56
N ILE A 182 -10.10 9.39 2.20
CA ILE A 182 -10.49 9.87 0.87
C ILE A 182 -9.29 10.33 0.03
N GLY A 183 -8.09 10.19 0.56
CA GLY A 183 -6.85 10.55 -0.12
C GLY A 183 -5.62 9.95 0.56
N ARG A 184 -4.50 10.05 -0.11
CA ARG A 184 -3.20 9.56 0.38
C ARG A 184 -2.08 10.46 -0.11
N ARG A 185 -1.12 10.74 0.77
CA ARG A 185 0.15 11.35 0.33
C ARG A 185 0.91 10.38 -0.56
N GLY A 186 1.62 10.92 -1.54
CA GLY A 186 2.56 10.16 -2.35
C GLY A 186 3.76 9.70 -1.52
N SER A 187 4.43 8.66 -2.01
CA SER A 187 5.62 8.09 -1.36
C SER A 187 6.70 7.80 -2.40
N MET A 188 7.90 8.26 -2.13
CA MET A 188 9.06 8.06 -2.99
C MET A 188 10.31 7.83 -2.15
N ASN A 189 11.15 6.87 -2.56
CA ASN A 189 12.48 6.66 -2.03
C ASN A 189 13.54 7.18 -3.00
N GLY A 190 14.63 7.73 -2.46
CA GLY A 190 15.83 8.04 -3.19
C GLY A 190 17.02 7.26 -2.64
N ARG A 191 17.83 6.69 -3.55
CA ARG A 191 19.10 6.04 -3.21
C ARG A 191 20.20 6.78 -3.94
N LEU A 192 21.02 7.49 -3.18
CA LEU A 192 22.07 8.38 -3.68
C LEU A 192 23.44 7.74 -3.49
N THR A 193 24.23 7.76 -4.54
CA THR A 193 25.65 7.42 -4.54
C THR A 193 26.44 8.63 -4.98
N ILE A 194 27.43 9.03 -4.17
CA ILE A 194 28.41 10.07 -4.54
C ILE A 194 29.73 9.39 -4.80
N THR A 195 30.35 9.72 -5.94
CA THR A 195 31.65 9.22 -6.36
C THR A 195 32.65 10.37 -6.33
N GLY A 196 33.73 10.18 -5.62
CA GLY A 196 34.88 11.07 -5.57
C GLY A 196 36.16 10.40 -6.07
N VAL A 197 37.29 10.77 -5.49
CA VAL A 197 38.61 10.19 -5.76
C VAL A 197 39.24 9.82 -4.41
N GLN A 198 39.52 8.55 -4.22
CA GLN A 198 40.19 8.04 -3.02
C GLN A 198 41.61 8.57 -2.93
N GLY A 199 42.10 8.78 -1.69
CA GLY A 199 43.46 9.20 -1.47
C GLY A 199 43.86 9.20 0.00
N HIS A 200 45.11 9.53 0.29
CA HIS A 200 45.63 9.64 1.66
C HIS A 200 45.20 11.00 2.26
N VAL A 201 44.75 11.03 3.51
CA VAL A 201 44.26 12.25 4.18
C VAL A 201 45.32 13.35 4.29
N ALA A 202 46.62 13.00 4.32
CA ALA A 202 47.71 13.95 4.33
C ALA A 202 47.90 14.68 2.99
N TYR A 203 47.30 14.18 1.89
CA TYR A 203 47.41 14.74 0.55
C TYR A 203 46.05 15.02 -0.08
N PRO A 204 45.20 15.84 0.55
CA PRO A 204 43.81 16.03 0.12
C PRO A 204 43.70 16.65 -1.27
N HIS A 205 44.72 17.35 -1.74
CA HIS A 205 44.80 17.94 -3.08
C HIS A 205 44.86 16.88 -4.21
N ARG A 206 45.21 15.63 -3.89
CA ARG A 206 45.27 14.50 -4.82
C ARG A 206 44.00 13.63 -4.77
N ALA A 207 43.03 13.98 -3.90
CA ALA A 207 41.81 13.26 -3.70
C ALA A 207 40.59 14.15 -3.91
N ASN A 208 39.41 13.54 -3.93
CA ASN A 208 38.13 14.24 -3.88
C ASN A 208 37.19 13.52 -2.94
N ASN A 209 36.94 14.09 -1.78
CA ASN A 209 36.18 13.43 -0.73
C ASN A 209 34.65 13.45 -1.00
N PRO A 210 34.03 12.31 -1.37
CA PRO A 210 32.58 12.24 -1.60
C PRO A 210 31.76 12.43 -0.33
N SER A 211 32.34 12.19 0.87
CA SER A 211 31.68 12.42 2.15
C SER A 211 31.38 13.90 2.37
N THR A 212 32.31 14.79 1.99
CA THR A 212 32.11 16.25 2.04
C THR A 212 30.96 16.70 1.15
N ALA A 213 30.87 16.14 -0.07
CA ALA A 213 29.78 16.42 -0.97
C ALA A 213 28.45 15.86 -0.42
N LEU A 214 28.45 14.63 0.13
CA LEU A 214 27.27 14.00 0.70
C LEU A 214 26.72 14.81 1.88
N VAL A 215 27.55 15.22 2.84
CA VAL A 215 27.13 16.04 3.99
C VAL A 215 26.45 17.33 3.50
N ARG A 216 27.04 18.06 2.57
CA ARG A 216 26.44 19.30 2.01
C ARG A 216 25.10 19.03 1.34
N ILE A 217 24.99 17.94 0.56
CA ILE A 217 23.72 17.54 -0.08
C ILE A 217 22.67 17.26 0.96
N LEU A 218 22.99 16.43 1.98
CA LEU A 218 22.04 16.03 3.00
C LEU A 218 21.56 17.23 3.83
N THR A 219 22.43 18.19 4.14
CA THR A 219 22.05 19.44 4.80
C THR A 219 21.07 20.22 3.92
N GLU A 220 21.39 20.48 2.63
CA GLU A 220 20.48 21.22 1.73
C GLU A 220 19.15 20.46 1.53
N LEU A 221 19.14 19.13 1.53
CA LEU A 221 17.91 18.32 1.43
C LEU A 221 17.08 18.40 2.71
N LYS A 222 17.69 18.40 3.90
CA LYS A 222 17.02 18.52 5.19
C LYS A 222 16.37 19.89 5.36
N ASP A 223 17.04 20.92 4.89
CA ASP A 223 16.55 22.31 4.97
C ASP A 223 15.53 22.67 3.88
N LEU A 224 15.36 21.77 2.89
CA LEU A 224 14.45 22.01 1.77
C LEU A 224 12.98 22.02 2.23
N ARG A 225 12.38 23.18 2.20
CA ARG A 225 10.93 23.35 2.40
C ARG A 225 10.21 23.15 1.07
N PHE A 226 9.39 22.12 0.97
CA PHE A 226 8.62 21.83 -0.25
C PHE A 226 7.36 22.69 -0.32
N ASP A 227 6.61 22.76 0.80
CA ASP A 227 5.33 23.44 0.96
C ASP A 227 4.98 23.61 2.45
N LYS A 228 3.84 24.22 2.73
CA LYS A 228 3.30 24.41 4.09
C LYS A 228 2.16 23.43 4.44
N GLY A 229 1.90 22.45 3.58
CA GLY A 229 0.74 21.57 3.68
C GLY A 229 -0.51 22.16 3.03
N THR A 230 -1.59 21.41 3.11
CA THR A 230 -2.94 21.82 2.67
C THR A 230 -3.92 21.61 3.82
N LYS A 231 -5.18 21.98 3.63
CA LYS A 231 -6.25 21.67 4.61
C LYS A 231 -6.45 20.17 4.81
N ASP A 232 -6.07 19.34 3.81
CA ASP A 232 -6.31 17.89 3.79
C ASP A 232 -5.04 17.08 4.07
N PHE A 233 -3.85 17.67 3.90
CA PHE A 233 -2.58 16.98 4.06
C PHE A 233 -1.53 17.79 4.80
N GLN A 234 -0.74 17.11 5.58
CA GLN A 234 0.47 17.66 6.20
C GLN A 234 1.47 18.13 5.13
N PRO A 235 2.43 19.00 5.48
CA PRO A 235 3.52 19.38 4.60
C PRO A 235 4.27 18.17 4.02
N THR A 236 4.76 18.33 2.81
CA THR A 236 5.70 17.38 2.22
C THR A 236 6.98 17.35 3.03
N ASN A 237 7.40 16.15 3.43
CA ASN A 237 8.59 15.95 4.24
C ASN A 237 9.56 14.94 3.58
N LEU A 238 10.86 15.17 3.83
CA LEU A 238 11.94 14.28 3.44
C LEU A 238 12.68 13.84 4.70
N GLU A 239 12.83 12.52 4.86
CA GLU A 239 13.61 11.93 5.96
C GLU A 239 14.77 11.11 5.40
N ILE A 240 15.96 11.38 5.90
CA ILE A 240 17.17 10.60 5.60
C ILE A 240 17.09 9.31 6.40
N THR A 241 17.08 8.17 5.70
CA THR A 241 16.88 6.85 6.35
C THR A 241 18.14 6.02 6.46
N LYS A 242 19.19 6.38 5.70
CA LYS A 242 20.47 5.67 5.74
C LYS A 242 21.60 6.59 5.27
N ILE A 243 22.74 6.52 5.96
CA ILE A 243 24.02 7.07 5.51
C ILE A 243 25.05 5.97 5.67
N ASN A 244 25.88 5.74 4.65
CA ASN A 244 26.91 4.72 4.70
C ASN A 244 28.15 5.16 3.92
N ILE A 245 29.30 5.01 4.55
CA ILE A 245 30.62 5.25 3.97
C ILE A 245 31.48 4.04 4.37
N ASN A 246 31.61 3.10 3.43
CA ASN A 246 32.42 1.89 3.67
C ASN A 246 33.91 2.24 3.61
N ASN A 247 34.41 2.83 4.68
CA ASN A 247 35.84 3.14 4.87
C ASN A 247 36.33 2.38 6.10
N THR A 248 37.41 1.64 5.93
CA THR A 248 38.00 0.78 7.00
C THR A 248 39.29 1.36 7.56
N ALA A 249 39.81 2.45 6.98
CA ALA A 249 41.06 3.04 7.40
C ALA A 249 40.89 4.55 7.65
N ASP A 250 41.31 5.03 8.81
CA ASP A 250 41.11 6.42 9.25
C ASP A 250 41.96 7.43 8.47
N ASN A 251 43.07 6.97 7.89
CA ASN A 251 44.01 7.79 7.11
C ASN A 251 43.71 7.78 5.59
N VAL A 252 42.57 7.25 5.16
CA VAL A 252 42.15 7.16 3.75
C VAL A 252 40.88 7.99 3.52
N ILE A 253 40.90 8.87 2.55
CA ILE A 253 39.74 9.55 1.98
C ILE A 253 38.95 8.52 1.15
N PRO A 254 37.65 8.25 1.41
CA PRO A 254 36.88 7.26 0.68
C PRO A 254 36.67 7.67 -0.81
N GLY A 255 36.44 6.68 -1.67
CA GLY A 255 36.08 6.92 -3.08
C GLY A 255 34.57 7.01 -3.31
N LEU A 256 33.77 6.48 -2.36
CA LEU A 256 32.32 6.39 -2.47
C LEU A 256 31.62 6.77 -1.14
N ALA A 257 30.46 7.40 -1.26
CA ALA A 257 29.56 7.67 -0.13
C ALA A 257 28.11 7.46 -0.55
N TYR A 258 27.26 6.94 0.33
CA TYR A 258 25.90 6.54 0.05
C TYR A 258 24.92 7.16 1.04
N ALA A 259 23.71 7.50 0.54
CA ALA A 259 22.58 7.81 1.40
C ALA A 259 21.28 7.28 0.80
N SER A 260 20.31 7.02 1.68
CA SER A 260 18.92 6.79 1.29
C SER A 260 18.01 7.75 2.05
N PHE A 261 16.90 8.13 1.41
CA PHE A 261 15.88 8.97 2.02
C PHE A 261 14.50 8.57 1.52
N ASN A 262 13.47 8.83 2.33
CA ASN A 262 12.07 8.67 1.95
C ASN A 262 11.39 10.05 1.93
N ILE A 263 10.47 10.23 1.01
CA ILE A 263 9.68 11.45 0.86
C ILE A 263 8.21 11.10 0.89
N ARG A 264 7.47 11.78 1.77
CA ARG A 264 6.01 11.78 1.79
C ARG A 264 5.52 13.12 1.27
N PHE A 265 4.84 13.14 0.13
CA PHE A 265 4.43 14.38 -0.52
C PHE A 265 2.91 14.47 -0.69
N ASN A 266 2.38 15.68 -0.51
CA ASN A 266 0.96 15.98 -0.68
C ASN A 266 0.61 16.23 -2.16
N ASN A 267 -0.67 16.50 -2.41
CA ASN A 267 -1.22 16.68 -3.76
C ASN A 267 -0.84 18.01 -4.46
N MET A 268 -0.03 18.88 -3.82
CA MET A 268 0.60 20.04 -4.47
C MET A 268 1.79 19.63 -5.33
N HIS A 269 2.29 18.40 -5.15
CA HIS A 269 3.46 17.88 -5.84
C HIS A 269 3.16 16.59 -6.59
N THR A 270 3.96 16.33 -7.62
CA THR A 270 4.12 15.04 -8.28
C THR A 270 5.51 14.50 -7.98
N SER A 271 5.72 13.18 -8.09
CA SER A 271 7.05 12.59 -7.96
C SER A 271 8.06 13.27 -8.88
N ASN A 272 7.65 13.64 -10.10
CA ASN A 272 8.52 14.34 -11.06
C ASN A 272 8.89 15.76 -10.60
N SER A 273 7.98 16.52 -9.99
CA SER A 273 8.29 17.86 -9.47
C SER A 273 9.28 17.78 -8.31
N ILE A 274 9.14 16.77 -7.45
CA ILE A 274 10.07 16.49 -6.34
C ILE A 274 11.46 16.11 -6.87
N LYS A 275 11.53 15.18 -7.84
CA LYS A 275 12.80 14.77 -8.48
C LYS A 275 13.53 15.95 -9.07
N LYS A 276 12.83 16.88 -9.74
CA LYS A 276 13.43 18.10 -10.30
C LYS A 276 14.07 18.97 -9.22
N LYS A 277 13.39 19.19 -8.09
CA LYS A 277 13.93 19.99 -6.96
C LYS A 277 15.19 19.34 -6.39
N ILE A 278 15.16 18.03 -6.12
CA ILE A 278 16.30 17.29 -5.60
C ILE A 278 17.48 17.31 -6.58
N ASN A 279 17.26 16.97 -7.84
CA ASN A 279 18.30 16.93 -8.85
C ASN A 279 19.00 18.31 -9.03
N LYS A 280 18.27 19.42 -8.82
CA LYS A 280 18.86 20.77 -8.83
C LYS A 280 19.89 20.93 -7.71
N ILE A 281 19.60 20.44 -6.50
CA ILE A 281 20.52 20.47 -5.35
C ILE A 281 21.73 19.58 -5.64
N LEU A 282 21.51 18.33 -6.08
CA LEU A 282 22.58 17.39 -6.39
C LEU A 282 23.55 17.97 -7.43
N LYS A 283 23.01 18.50 -8.53
CA LYS A 283 23.82 19.13 -9.59
C LYS A 283 24.62 20.32 -9.07
N LYS A 284 23.98 21.21 -8.29
CA LYS A 284 24.62 22.38 -7.69
C LYS A 284 25.82 21.99 -6.82
N VAL A 285 25.61 21.07 -5.88
CA VAL A 285 26.64 20.67 -4.91
C VAL A 285 27.75 19.87 -5.60
N CYS A 286 27.40 18.90 -6.44
CA CYS A 286 28.38 18.06 -7.11
C CYS A 286 29.25 18.85 -8.08
N ASN A 287 28.71 19.85 -8.79
CA ASN A 287 29.51 20.76 -9.62
C ASN A 287 30.52 21.56 -8.77
N LYS A 288 30.08 22.08 -7.61
CA LYS A 288 30.95 22.82 -6.68
C LYS A 288 32.05 21.96 -6.07
N THR A 289 31.74 20.70 -5.76
CA THR A 289 32.68 19.75 -5.14
C THR A 289 33.44 18.91 -6.15
N LYS A 290 33.21 19.10 -7.45
CA LYS A 290 33.79 18.28 -8.53
C LYS A 290 33.57 16.78 -8.35
N SER A 291 32.48 16.39 -7.64
CA SER A 291 32.09 15.00 -7.42
C SER A 291 31.07 14.55 -8.46
N LYS A 292 30.98 13.23 -8.69
CA LYS A 292 29.93 12.65 -9.53
C LYS A 292 28.83 12.08 -8.63
N TYR A 293 27.59 12.01 -9.14
CA TYR A 293 26.50 11.35 -8.42
C TYR A 293 25.69 10.45 -9.33
N LYS A 294 25.11 9.42 -8.72
CA LYS A 294 24.03 8.62 -9.28
C LYS A 294 22.90 8.60 -8.28
N ILE A 295 21.66 8.77 -8.75
CA ILE A 295 20.48 8.66 -7.91
C ILE A 295 19.44 7.76 -8.58
N ASP A 296 18.95 6.77 -7.82
CA ASP A 296 17.89 5.88 -8.22
C ASP A 296 16.64 6.21 -7.38
N TYR A 297 15.51 6.45 -8.07
CA TYR A 297 14.22 6.74 -7.43
C TYR A 297 13.26 5.57 -7.56
N SER A 298 12.58 5.23 -6.46
CA SER A 298 11.47 4.30 -6.45
C SER A 298 10.21 5.01 -5.94
N VAL A 299 9.18 5.10 -6.77
CA VAL A 299 7.90 5.74 -6.44
C VAL A 299 6.90 4.65 -6.10
N SER A 300 6.46 4.60 -4.83
CA SER A 300 5.42 3.66 -4.38
C SER A 300 4.02 4.11 -4.79
N GLY A 301 3.80 5.41 -4.93
CA GLY A 301 2.53 5.98 -5.39
C GLY A 301 2.55 7.50 -5.44
N GLU A 302 1.75 8.07 -6.34
CA GLU A 302 1.47 9.51 -6.38
C GLU A 302 0.49 9.90 -5.26
N ALA A 303 0.50 11.18 -4.90
CA ALA A 303 -0.53 11.73 -4.02
C ALA A 303 -1.86 11.80 -4.76
N PHE A 304 -2.95 11.52 -4.06
CA PHE A 304 -4.30 11.73 -4.58
C PHE A 304 -5.25 12.20 -3.50
N LEU A 305 -6.31 12.87 -3.91
CA LEU A 305 -7.41 13.30 -3.05
C LEU A 305 -8.72 13.15 -3.82
N THR A 306 -9.64 12.37 -3.29
CA THR A 306 -11.03 12.33 -3.72
C THR A 306 -11.78 13.45 -3.03
N LYS A 307 -12.31 14.42 -3.79
CA LYS A 307 -13.13 15.48 -3.20
C LYS A 307 -14.35 14.87 -2.51
N PRO A 308 -14.66 15.28 -1.27
CA PRO A 308 -15.89 14.86 -0.60
C PRO A 308 -17.13 15.10 -1.50
N ASN A 309 -18.01 14.13 -1.57
CA ASN A 309 -19.22 14.17 -2.36
C ASN A 309 -20.35 13.40 -1.65
N SER A 310 -21.54 13.37 -2.24
CA SER A 310 -22.70 12.68 -1.66
C SER A 310 -22.42 11.23 -1.28
N THR A 311 -21.62 10.51 -2.08
CA THR A 311 -21.25 9.11 -1.81
C THR A 311 -20.35 8.98 -0.58
N THR A 312 -19.35 9.86 -0.42
CA THR A 312 -18.47 9.84 0.77
C THR A 312 -19.25 10.16 2.04
N PHE A 313 -20.16 11.14 2.01
CA PHE A 313 -21.04 11.46 3.14
C PHE A 313 -22.02 10.32 3.44
N MET A 314 -22.58 9.68 2.40
CA MET A 314 -23.46 8.51 2.60
C MET A 314 -22.71 7.37 3.30
N ILE A 315 -21.48 7.04 2.87
CA ILE A 315 -20.65 5.99 3.50
C ILE A 315 -20.37 6.36 4.95
N GLN A 316 -19.96 7.60 5.23
CA GLN A 316 -19.72 8.07 6.60
C GLN A 316 -20.96 7.93 7.48
N ASN A 317 -22.14 8.31 7.00
CA ASN A 317 -23.40 8.18 7.73
C ASN A 317 -23.77 6.71 8.00
N ILE A 318 -23.54 5.80 7.04
CA ILE A 318 -23.76 4.36 7.23
C ILE A 318 -22.84 3.80 8.31
N ILE A 319 -21.54 4.17 8.27
CA ILE A 319 -20.57 3.74 9.28
C ILE A 319 -20.96 4.28 10.66
N ASN A 320 -21.28 5.58 10.77
CA ASN A 320 -21.68 6.19 12.04
C ASN A 320 -22.91 5.48 12.65
N LYS A 321 -23.91 5.14 11.84
CA LYS A 321 -25.08 4.39 12.29
C LYS A 321 -24.70 2.97 12.78
N ALA A 322 -23.84 2.27 12.03
CA ALA A 322 -23.40 0.92 12.39
C ALA A 322 -22.61 0.92 13.71
N VAL A 323 -21.73 1.89 13.91
CA VAL A 323 -20.92 2.05 15.14
C VAL A 323 -21.79 2.40 16.34
N SER A 324 -22.81 3.23 16.17
CA SER A 324 -23.74 3.58 17.25
C SER A 324 -24.48 2.35 17.79
N TYR A 325 -24.78 1.38 16.95
CA TYR A 325 -25.38 0.11 17.40
C TYR A 325 -24.38 -0.81 18.12
N THR A 326 -23.10 -0.80 17.76
CA THR A 326 -22.06 -1.62 18.41
C THR A 326 -21.69 -1.11 19.79
N HIS A 327 -21.81 0.19 20.08
CA HIS A 327 -21.57 0.74 21.41
C HIS A 327 -22.59 0.31 22.47
N LEU A 328 -23.74 -0.22 22.08
CA LEU A 328 -24.76 -0.75 22.99
C LEU A 328 -24.51 -2.21 23.41
N THR A 329 -23.55 -2.92 22.81
CA THR A 329 -23.44 -4.37 22.99
C THR A 329 -22.09 -4.93 23.38
N LEU A 330 -20.95 -4.22 23.26
CA LEU A 330 -19.64 -4.76 23.68
C LEU A 330 -18.60 -3.63 23.95
N PRO A 331 -17.88 -3.63 25.08
CA PRO A 331 -16.70 -2.83 25.28
C PRO A 331 -15.57 -3.42 24.40
N THR A 332 -15.24 -2.78 23.30
CA THR A 332 -14.06 -3.10 22.50
C THR A 332 -12.86 -2.42 23.09
N THR A 333 -12.06 -3.13 23.83
CA THR A 333 -10.69 -2.74 24.12
C THR A 333 -9.80 -3.19 22.97
N THR A 334 -9.17 -2.20 22.44
CA THR A 334 -8.15 -2.14 21.39
C THR A 334 -6.82 -2.76 21.75
N SER A 335 -6.01 -2.81 20.72
CA SER A 335 -4.54 -2.95 20.64
C SER A 335 -4.06 -4.39 20.46
N VAL A 336 -3.44 -4.70 19.42
CA VAL A 336 -2.12 -4.41 18.82
C VAL A 336 -2.17 -4.76 17.35
#